data_def95c94f187cc13a0bccd194e7fbf0b
#
_entry.id   def95c94f187cc13a0bccd194e7fbf0b
#
_cell.length_a   1.000
_cell.length_b   1.000
_cell.length_c   1.000
_cell.angle_alpha   90.00
_cell.angle_beta   90.00
_cell.angle_gamma   90.00
#
_symmetry.space_group_name_H-M   'P 1'
#
loop_
_entity.id
_entity.type
_entity.pdbx_description
1 polymer ?
#
loop_
_entity_poly.entity_id
_entity_poly.type
_entity_poly.pdbx_seq_one_letter_code
_entity_poly.pdbx_strand_id
1 'polypeptide(L)'
;MTPATDFYQYATGGWQKNNPLKPEYARFGSFDYLNDNNEDRLNELFKEMTQMTAEKGSVEQKISDIYKMGLDSTRLNAEGFAPVKKYLDEVYAIQDKSELAKLVAELHQNGEAPFFGTFVMSDLMDSDNQILYVGQDGLGIGDRDYYTDPANAEIKKGYKNFLTKIFTLAGVENPEKAAANALGVEDELANISWTSVQERDMEKLYNPISTAEFEAKYPGFDFKTYFAAMNIPDQEHMNVNEPSFFEGFSNLIAKTDLNVLKDYVAGRLISGSCGSTSDDFYKASFDFFGTQMSGVTEPKPRWKRAMRVPNSILGEAVGKMYVAKYFPESSKKRMVEMVRNLQVALGQHIDELDWMSDTTKAKAHEKLDAFTVKVGYPDKWKDYSSLDIDPALSYYENLRAASRWYTADNLSKLGKPTDKEEWGMSPQTGKCALNPTQRSYY
;
A
#
# COMPACT_ATOMS: atom_id res chain seq x y z
N MET A 1 1.18 -30.69 29.88
CA MET A 1 1.88 -30.77 28.60
C MET A 1 3.38 -30.62 28.88
N THR A 2 4.23 -31.43 28.26
CA THR A 2 5.67 -31.38 28.47
C THR A 2 6.36 -30.75 27.25
N PRO A 3 7.58 -30.16 27.39
CA PRO A 3 8.30 -29.57 26.25
C PRO A 3 8.56 -30.58 25.11
N ALA A 4 8.66 -31.87 25.46
CA ALA A 4 8.88 -32.94 24.49
C ALA A 4 7.65 -33.32 23.65
N THR A 5 6.44 -33.04 24.17
CA THR A 5 5.19 -33.39 23.48
C THR A 5 4.67 -32.27 22.59
N ASP A 6 4.76 -31.02 23.05
CA ASP A 6 4.39 -29.82 22.32
C ASP A 6 5.09 -28.60 22.96
N PHE A 7 6.24 -28.24 22.40
CA PHE A 7 7.03 -27.16 22.93
C PHE A 7 6.33 -25.79 22.76
N TYR A 8 5.62 -25.57 21.66
CA TYR A 8 4.89 -24.32 21.43
C TYR A 8 3.81 -24.09 22.50
N GLN A 9 2.96 -25.09 22.74
CA GLN A 9 1.92 -25.01 23.74
C GLN A 9 2.50 -24.95 25.18
N TYR A 10 3.63 -25.64 25.43
CA TYR A 10 4.34 -25.54 26.71
C TYR A 10 4.84 -24.12 26.98
N ALA A 11 5.45 -23.48 25.98
CA ALA A 11 6.05 -22.15 26.12
C ALA A 11 5.01 -21.04 26.09
N THR A 12 3.95 -21.14 25.25
CA THR A 12 3.02 -20.04 24.97
C THR A 12 1.61 -20.28 25.49
N GLY A 13 1.23 -21.50 25.90
CA GLY A 13 -0.16 -21.83 26.26
C GLY A 13 -0.71 -21.06 27.45
N GLY A 14 0.15 -20.70 28.42
CA GLY A 14 -0.25 -19.83 29.54
C GLY A 14 -0.62 -18.41 29.07
N TRP A 15 0.16 -17.86 28.14
CA TRP A 15 -0.13 -16.55 27.53
C TRP A 15 -1.44 -16.61 26.72
N GLN A 16 -1.62 -17.62 25.86
CA GLN A 16 -2.81 -17.81 25.03
C GLN A 16 -4.08 -17.91 25.87
N LYS A 17 -4.02 -18.64 26.98
CA LYS A 17 -5.16 -18.77 27.92
C LYS A 17 -5.58 -17.42 28.50
N ASN A 18 -4.61 -16.55 28.79
CA ASN A 18 -4.83 -15.23 29.38
C ASN A 18 -5.17 -14.15 28.34
N ASN A 19 -4.90 -14.41 27.06
CA ASN A 19 -5.13 -13.50 25.94
C ASN A 19 -5.94 -14.23 24.84
N PRO A 20 -7.23 -14.50 25.06
CA PRO A 20 -8.07 -15.17 24.07
C PRO A 20 -8.21 -14.32 22.81
N LEU A 21 -8.39 -14.98 21.67
CA LEU A 21 -8.62 -14.31 20.39
C LEU A 21 -9.92 -13.49 20.46
N LYS A 22 -9.81 -12.20 20.16
CA LYS A 22 -10.96 -11.29 20.09
C LYS A 22 -11.63 -11.41 18.71
N PRO A 23 -12.96 -11.15 18.60
CA PRO A 23 -13.71 -11.30 17.34
C PRO A 23 -13.17 -10.48 16.17
N GLU A 24 -12.56 -9.33 16.45
CA GLU A 24 -11.98 -8.42 15.46
C GLU A 24 -10.57 -8.82 14.98
N TYR A 25 -10.05 -9.97 15.39
CA TYR A 25 -8.73 -10.49 15.04
C TYR A 25 -8.80 -11.88 14.44
N ALA A 26 -8.04 -12.14 13.35
CA ALA A 26 -7.81 -13.47 12.81
C ALA A 26 -6.69 -14.22 13.56
N ARG A 27 -5.81 -13.48 14.20
CA ARG A 27 -4.72 -13.97 15.07
C ARG A 27 -4.43 -12.92 16.14
N PHE A 28 -3.86 -13.32 17.25
CA PHE A 28 -3.47 -12.40 18.32
C PHE A 28 -2.16 -12.84 18.96
N GLY A 29 -1.17 -11.95 18.98
CA GLY A 29 0.16 -12.17 19.52
C GLY A 29 0.71 -10.93 20.22
N SER A 30 1.98 -10.99 20.65
CA SER A 30 2.63 -9.87 21.34
C SER A 30 2.68 -8.58 20.50
N PHE A 31 2.81 -8.69 19.19
CA PHE A 31 2.78 -7.53 18.30
C PHE A 31 1.38 -6.90 18.21
N ASP A 32 0.33 -7.73 18.20
CA ASP A 32 -1.05 -7.23 18.19
C ASP A 32 -1.39 -6.52 19.50
N TYR A 33 -0.90 -7.05 20.63
CA TYR A 33 -1.02 -6.41 21.94
C TYR A 33 -0.31 -5.04 21.98
N LEU A 34 0.91 -4.95 21.43
CA LEU A 34 1.65 -3.69 21.34
C LEU A 34 0.92 -2.69 20.41
N ASN A 35 0.38 -3.19 19.31
CA ASN A 35 -0.40 -2.37 18.38
C ASN A 35 -1.69 -1.84 19.01
N ASP A 36 -2.44 -2.67 19.76
CA ASP A 36 -3.61 -2.22 20.50
C ASP A 36 -3.28 -1.08 21.47
N ASN A 37 -2.21 -1.22 22.25
CA ASN A 37 -1.76 -0.17 23.17
C ASN A 37 -1.37 1.11 22.43
N ASN A 38 -0.79 0.97 21.24
CA ASN A 38 -0.41 2.11 20.41
C ASN A 38 -1.65 2.79 19.79
N GLU A 39 -2.63 2.01 19.33
CA GLU A 39 -3.92 2.52 18.85
C GLU A 39 -4.65 3.31 19.95
N ASP A 40 -4.59 2.88 21.22
CA ASP A 40 -5.19 3.60 22.34
C ASP A 40 -4.51 4.96 22.57
N ARG A 41 -3.18 5.03 22.54
CA ARG A 41 -2.41 6.29 22.62
C ARG A 41 -2.73 7.23 21.46
N LEU A 42 -2.80 6.71 20.25
CA LEU A 42 -3.17 7.49 19.08
C LEU A 42 -4.60 8.00 19.21
N ASN A 43 -5.54 7.21 19.72
CA ASN A 43 -6.92 7.63 19.96
C ASN A 43 -7.02 8.81 20.93
N GLU A 44 -6.19 8.82 21.99
CA GLU A 44 -6.10 9.99 22.89
C GLU A 44 -5.64 11.24 22.13
N LEU A 45 -4.59 11.14 21.30
CA LEU A 45 -4.10 12.25 20.49
C LEU A 45 -5.15 12.76 19.50
N PHE A 46 -5.86 11.84 18.82
CA PHE A 46 -6.90 12.22 17.87
C PHE A 46 -8.10 12.90 18.55
N LYS A 47 -8.48 12.43 19.74
CA LYS A 47 -9.53 13.09 20.55
C LYS A 47 -9.12 14.51 20.97
N GLU A 48 -7.89 14.68 21.43
CA GLU A 48 -7.34 16.00 21.77
C GLU A 48 -7.38 16.94 20.54
N MET A 49 -6.92 16.49 19.37
CA MET A 49 -6.94 17.27 18.15
C MET A 49 -8.35 17.67 17.69
N THR A 50 -9.33 16.77 17.84
CA THR A 50 -10.73 17.08 17.45
C THR A 50 -11.39 18.16 18.32
N GLN A 51 -10.84 18.41 19.51
CA GLN A 51 -11.30 19.45 20.46
C GLN A 51 -10.57 20.79 20.28
N MET A 52 -9.45 20.81 19.55
CA MET A 52 -8.69 22.02 19.30
C MET A 52 -9.32 22.84 18.18
N THR A 53 -9.24 24.17 18.30
CA THR A 53 -9.50 25.08 17.18
C THR A 53 -8.21 25.19 16.37
N ALA A 54 -8.12 24.44 15.27
CA ALA A 54 -6.95 24.44 14.41
C ALA A 54 -7.04 25.56 13.36
N GLU A 55 -5.91 26.14 12.99
CA GLU A 55 -5.81 27.10 11.92
C GLU A 55 -6.10 26.42 10.57
N LYS A 56 -6.82 27.12 9.67
CA LYS A 56 -7.12 26.59 8.33
C LYS A 56 -5.83 26.31 7.55
N GLY A 57 -5.71 25.11 6.98
CA GLY A 57 -4.55 24.65 6.24
C GLY A 57 -3.43 24.08 7.12
N SER A 58 -3.55 24.15 8.46
CA SER A 58 -2.61 23.51 9.37
C SER A 58 -2.71 21.98 9.29
N VAL A 59 -1.65 21.30 9.72
CA VAL A 59 -1.61 19.84 9.76
C VAL A 59 -2.63 19.28 10.76
N GLU A 60 -2.82 19.98 11.87
CA GLU A 60 -3.81 19.67 12.90
C GLU A 60 -5.23 19.70 12.36
N GLN A 61 -5.56 20.71 11.54
CA GLN A 61 -6.86 20.79 10.87
C GLN A 61 -7.06 19.60 9.92
N LYS A 62 -6.06 19.29 9.07
CA LYS A 62 -6.13 18.20 8.10
C LYS A 62 -6.36 16.85 8.77
N ILE A 63 -5.60 16.56 9.84
CA ILE A 63 -5.76 15.32 10.62
C ILE A 63 -7.14 15.26 11.26
N SER A 64 -7.56 16.36 11.94
CA SER A 64 -8.85 16.43 12.62
C SER A 64 -10.02 16.25 11.66
N ASP A 65 -9.99 16.88 10.50
CA ASP A 65 -11.09 16.84 9.53
C ASP A 65 -11.21 15.46 8.87
N ILE A 66 -10.10 14.84 8.43
CA ILE A 66 -10.12 13.49 7.90
C ILE A 66 -10.66 12.51 8.95
N TYR A 67 -10.23 12.63 10.21
CA TYR A 67 -10.71 11.74 11.27
C TYR A 67 -12.21 11.94 11.54
N LYS A 68 -12.68 13.18 11.64
CA LYS A 68 -14.10 13.50 11.84
C LYS A 68 -14.96 12.97 10.69
N MET A 69 -14.55 13.16 9.44
CA MET A 69 -15.25 12.63 8.28
C MET A 69 -15.33 11.09 8.32
N GLY A 70 -14.27 10.40 8.70
CA GLY A 70 -14.27 8.95 8.86
C GLY A 70 -15.16 8.45 10.00
N LEU A 71 -15.40 9.26 11.04
CA LEU A 71 -16.31 8.96 12.14
C LEU A 71 -17.78 9.19 11.78
N ASP A 72 -18.08 10.11 10.85
CA ASP A 72 -19.44 10.56 10.53
C ASP A 72 -20.18 9.55 9.65
N SER A 73 -20.62 8.44 10.27
CA SER A 73 -21.42 7.43 9.56
C SER A 73 -22.74 7.96 9.04
N THR A 74 -23.31 8.98 9.67
CA THR A 74 -24.59 9.58 9.24
C THR A 74 -24.39 10.25 7.88
N ARG A 75 -23.34 11.05 7.73
CA ARG A 75 -23.00 11.71 6.46
C ARG A 75 -22.61 10.68 5.41
N LEU A 76 -21.74 9.71 5.73
CA LEU A 76 -21.32 8.65 4.81
C LEU A 76 -22.51 7.84 4.27
N ASN A 77 -23.47 7.50 5.15
CA ASN A 77 -24.67 6.77 4.70
C ASN A 77 -25.62 7.66 3.90
N ALA A 78 -25.72 8.95 4.20
CA ALA A 78 -26.54 9.89 3.43
C ALA A 78 -25.97 10.18 2.05
N GLU A 79 -24.65 10.31 1.91
CA GLU A 79 -23.94 10.49 0.63
C GLU A 79 -23.94 9.18 -0.20
N GLY A 80 -23.90 8.03 0.47
CA GLY A 80 -23.94 6.70 -0.17
C GLY A 80 -22.82 6.53 -1.20
N PHE A 81 -23.19 6.16 -2.42
CA PHE A 81 -22.27 5.98 -3.55
C PHE A 81 -22.12 7.25 -4.43
N ALA A 82 -22.89 8.29 -4.18
CA ALA A 82 -22.91 9.49 -5.02
C ALA A 82 -21.53 10.12 -5.28
N PRO A 83 -20.60 10.21 -4.30
CA PRO A 83 -19.27 10.77 -4.55
C PRO A 83 -18.41 9.95 -5.54
N VAL A 84 -18.65 8.66 -5.65
CA VAL A 84 -17.90 7.74 -6.55
C VAL A 84 -18.57 7.64 -7.92
N LYS A 85 -19.89 7.85 -7.97
CA LYS A 85 -20.69 7.58 -9.18
C LYS A 85 -20.20 8.33 -10.41
N LYS A 86 -19.76 9.58 -10.28
CA LYS A 86 -19.25 10.36 -11.42
C LYS A 86 -18.03 9.69 -12.07
N TYR A 87 -17.13 9.13 -11.28
CA TYR A 87 -15.95 8.42 -11.79
C TYR A 87 -16.35 7.07 -12.41
N LEU A 88 -17.34 6.40 -11.85
CA LEU A 88 -17.91 5.20 -12.47
C LEU A 88 -18.54 5.52 -13.83
N ASP A 89 -19.26 6.65 -13.94
CA ASP A 89 -19.84 7.10 -15.20
C ASP A 89 -18.74 7.42 -16.24
N GLU A 90 -17.63 8.02 -15.84
CA GLU A 90 -16.45 8.25 -16.68
C GLU A 90 -15.82 6.93 -17.18
N VAL A 91 -15.72 5.90 -16.33
CA VAL A 91 -15.28 4.55 -16.75
C VAL A 91 -16.14 3.99 -17.88
N TYR A 92 -17.46 4.11 -17.75
CA TYR A 92 -18.37 3.60 -18.78
C TYR A 92 -18.48 4.50 -20.02
N ALA A 93 -18.10 5.77 -19.94
CA ALA A 93 -18.17 6.72 -21.03
C ALA A 93 -17.07 6.57 -22.09
N ILE A 94 -15.93 5.97 -21.78
CA ILE A 94 -14.81 5.82 -22.74
C ILE A 94 -15.24 5.03 -23.98
N GLN A 95 -14.70 5.40 -25.14
CA GLN A 95 -15.12 4.86 -26.44
C GLN A 95 -14.07 3.97 -27.09
N ASP A 96 -12.81 4.10 -26.71
CA ASP A 96 -11.71 3.34 -27.29
C ASP A 96 -10.59 3.04 -26.27
N LYS A 97 -9.57 2.28 -26.69
CA LYS A 97 -8.44 1.88 -25.83
C LYS A 97 -7.42 2.99 -25.57
N SER A 98 -7.42 4.06 -26.36
CA SER A 98 -6.61 5.23 -26.05
C SER A 98 -7.22 6.06 -24.91
N GLU A 99 -8.55 6.17 -24.88
CA GLU A 99 -9.26 6.75 -23.74
C GLU A 99 -9.12 5.88 -22.49
N LEU A 100 -9.06 4.54 -22.62
CA LEU A 100 -8.73 3.64 -21.51
C LEU A 100 -7.36 3.96 -20.93
N ALA A 101 -6.34 4.24 -21.74
CA ALA A 101 -5.01 4.58 -21.25
C ALA A 101 -4.99 5.88 -20.45
N LYS A 102 -5.76 6.90 -20.87
CA LYS A 102 -5.93 8.16 -20.10
C LYS A 102 -6.65 7.91 -18.78
N LEU A 103 -7.71 7.11 -18.80
CA LEU A 103 -8.47 6.75 -17.60
C LEU A 103 -7.59 6.00 -16.59
N VAL A 104 -6.80 5.02 -17.06
CA VAL A 104 -5.86 4.28 -16.21
C VAL A 104 -4.83 5.22 -15.59
N ALA A 105 -4.31 6.20 -16.34
CA ALA A 105 -3.39 7.20 -15.82
C ALA A 105 -4.06 8.07 -14.73
N GLU A 106 -5.30 8.49 -14.93
CA GLU A 106 -6.04 9.23 -13.92
C GLU A 106 -6.26 8.41 -12.64
N LEU A 107 -6.62 7.14 -12.78
CA LEU A 107 -6.81 6.23 -11.65
C LEU A 107 -5.49 6.03 -10.89
N HIS A 108 -4.38 5.81 -11.58
CA HIS A 108 -3.05 5.70 -10.95
C HIS A 108 -2.65 6.98 -10.23
N GLN A 109 -2.93 8.17 -10.79
CA GLN A 109 -2.71 9.45 -10.08
C GLN A 109 -3.52 9.54 -8.78
N ASN A 110 -4.65 8.89 -8.70
CA ASN A 110 -5.53 8.87 -7.53
C ASN A 110 -5.28 7.67 -6.59
N GLY A 111 -4.21 6.89 -6.81
CA GLY A 111 -3.79 5.78 -5.97
C GLY A 111 -4.54 4.47 -6.19
N GLU A 112 -5.35 4.39 -7.24
CA GLU A 112 -5.93 3.14 -7.71
C GLU A 112 -4.98 2.53 -8.76
N ALA A 113 -4.74 1.23 -8.71
CA ALA A 113 -3.80 0.57 -9.61
C ALA A 113 -4.47 -0.55 -10.42
N PRO A 114 -5.35 -0.21 -11.40
CA PRO A 114 -5.82 -1.22 -12.35
C PRO A 114 -4.67 -1.67 -13.25
N PHE A 115 -4.62 -2.97 -13.54
CA PHE A 115 -3.70 -3.65 -14.45
C PHE A 115 -2.24 -3.74 -13.99
N PHE A 116 -1.57 -2.63 -13.70
CA PHE A 116 -0.15 -2.58 -13.35
C PHE A 116 0.16 -1.42 -12.42
N GLY A 117 1.34 -1.44 -11.79
CA GLY A 117 1.84 -0.35 -10.96
C GLY A 117 2.88 0.49 -11.67
N THR A 118 2.93 1.79 -11.35
CA THR A 118 3.96 2.73 -11.80
C THR A 118 4.42 3.57 -10.62
N PHE A 119 5.71 3.60 -10.36
CA PHE A 119 6.29 4.31 -9.21
C PHE A 119 7.75 4.69 -9.46
N VAL A 120 8.24 5.63 -8.66
CA VAL A 120 9.64 6.05 -8.64
C VAL A 120 10.32 5.51 -7.39
N MET A 121 11.47 4.89 -7.57
CA MET A 121 12.29 4.32 -6.50
C MET A 121 13.77 4.41 -6.88
N SER A 122 14.66 4.26 -5.90
CA SER A 122 16.11 4.19 -6.15
C SER A 122 16.43 3.06 -7.12
N ASP A 123 17.33 3.32 -8.07
CA ASP A 123 17.83 2.30 -8.99
C ASP A 123 18.53 1.18 -8.21
N LEU A 124 18.19 -0.07 -8.51
CA LEU A 124 18.78 -1.24 -7.86
C LEU A 124 20.29 -1.37 -8.11
N MET A 125 20.79 -0.87 -9.24
CA MET A 125 22.21 -0.91 -9.61
C MET A 125 22.93 0.40 -9.30
N ASP A 126 22.19 1.51 -9.13
CA ASP A 126 22.73 2.82 -8.74
C ASP A 126 21.81 3.51 -7.73
N SER A 127 21.91 3.10 -6.48
CA SER A 127 21.03 3.54 -5.39
C SER A 127 21.07 5.04 -5.07
N ASP A 128 22.00 5.79 -5.68
CA ASP A 128 22.10 7.24 -5.52
C ASP A 128 21.12 8.00 -6.43
N ASN A 129 20.52 7.33 -7.42
CA ASN A 129 19.59 7.92 -8.37
C ASN A 129 18.18 7.28 -8.28
N GLN A 130 17.16 8.10 -8.56
CA GLN A 130 15.75 7.68 -8.61
C GLN A 130 15.33 7.47 -10.07
N ILE A 131 14.76 6.30 -10.39
CA ILE A 131 14.26 5.96 -11.72
C ILE A 131 12.79 5.54 -11.69
N LEU A 132 12.17 5.50 -12.85
CA LEU A 132 10.82 5.00 -13.04
C LEU A 132 10.82 3.47 -13.03
N TYR A 133 9.86 2.89 -12.33
CA TYR A 133 9.54 1.46 -12.34
C TYR A 133 8.13 1.23 -12.85
N VAL A 134 7.95 0.15 -13.59
CA VAL A 134 6.65 -0.45 -13.88
C VAL A 134 6.67 -1.90 -13.44
N GLY A 135 5.58 -2.37 -12.85
CA GLY A 135 5.48 -3.74 -12.31
C GLY A 135 4.07 -4.30 -12.38
N GLN A 136 3.94 -5.61 -12.22
CA GLN A 136 2.65 -6.29 -12.18
C GLN A 136 1.78 -5.79 -11.03
N ASP A 137 0.47 -5.66 -11.28
CA ASP A 137 -0.56 -5.32 -10.31
C ASP A 137 -1.94 -5.70 -10.87
N GLY A 138 -3.00 -5.18 -10.26
CA GLY A 138 -4.36 -5.26 -10.80
C GLY A 138 -5.21 -6.42 -10.26
N LEU A 139 -4.67 -7.29 -9.39
CA LEU A 139 -5.41 -8.38 -8.78
C LEU A 139 -6.21 -7.89 -7.54
N GLY A 140 -7.52 -8.12 -7.54
CA GLY A 140 -8.40 -7.62 -6.48
C GLY A 140 -8.27 -8.32 -5.14
N ILE A 141 -7.80 -9.56 -5.13
CA ILE A 141 -7.57 -10.37 -3.91
C ILE A 141 -6.08 -10.65 -3.67
N GLY A 142 -5.20 -9.87 -4.28
CA GLY A 142 -3.75 -9.90 -4.04
C GLY A 142 -3.03 -10.98 -4.85
N ASP A 143 -2.50 -12.02 -4.20
CA ASP A 143 -1.64 -13.01 -4.86
C ASP A 143 -2.38 -13.78 -5.97
N ARG A 144 -1.68 -14.05 -7.08
CA ARG A 144 -2.16 -14.85 -8.20
C ARG A 144 -2.68 -16.24 -7.79
N ASP A 145 -2.14 -16.82 -6.73
CA ASP A 145 -2.51 -18.15 -6.28
C ASP A 145 -3.95 -18.24 -5.79
N TYR A 146 -4.57 -17.12 -5.40
CA TYR A 146 -6.01 -17.07 -5.13
C TYR A 146 -6.88 -17.31 -6.37
N TYR A 147 -6.33 -17.09 -7.57
CA TYR A 147 -7.04 -17.28 -8.84
C TYR A 147 -6.71 -18.62 -9.50
N THR A 148 -5.46 -19.09 -9.33
CA THR A 148 -4.90 -20.21 -10.10
C THR A 148 -4.83 -21.52 -9.33
N ASP A 149 -4.73 -21.51 -7.99
CA ASP A 149 -4.71 -22.70 -7.17
C ASP A 149 -6.14 -23.21 -6.88
N PRO A 150 -6.47 -24.48 -7.27
CA PRO A 150 -7.76 -25.09 -6.96
C PRO A 150 -8.12 -25.10 -5.48
N ALA A 151 -7.14 -25.08 -4.57
CA ALA A 151 -7.37 -25.00 -3.13
C ALA A 151 -8.09 -23.69 -2.72
N ASN A 152 -7.99 -22.63 -3.52
CA ASN A 152 -8.59 -21.33 -3.29
C ASN A 152 -9.96 -21.15 -4.00
N ALA A 153 -10.54 -22.20 -4.58
CA ALA A 153 -11.78 -22.10 -5.37
C ALA A 153 -12.96 -21.44 -4.63
N GLU A 154 -13.12 -21.72 -3.31
CA GLU A 154 -14.17 -21.09 -2.50
C GLU A 154 -13.91 -19.60 -2.22
N ILE A 155 -12.64 -19.20 -2.07
CA ILE A 155 -12.26 -17.78 -1.95
C ILE A 155 -12.59 -17.05 -3.26
N LYS A 156 -12.18 -17.59 -4.39
CA LYS A 156 -12.47 -17.03 -5.72
C LYS A 156 -13.96 -16.90 -5.99
N LYS A 157 -14.75 -17.92 -5.63
CA LYS A 157 -16.22 -17.86 -5.72
C LYS A 157 -16.80 -16.78 -4.81
N GLY A 158 -16.31 -16.66 -3.58
CA GLY A 158 -16.71 -15.59 -2.66
C GLY A 158 -16.37 -14.20 -3.20
N TYR A 159 -15.22 -14.06 -3.85
CA TYR A 159 -14.82 -12.82 -4.51
C TYR A 159 -15.79 -12.44 -5.65
N LYS A 160 -16.20 -13.39 -6.48
CA LYS A 160 -17.23 -13.14 -7.49
C LYS A 160 -18.54 -12.64 -6.88
N ASN A 161 -18.96 -13.25 -5.77
CA ASN A 161 -20.17 -12.82 -5.05
C ASN A 161 -20.02 -11.40 -4.48
N PHE A 162 -18.85 -11.08 -3.94
CA PHE A 162 -18.52 -9.73 -3.50
C PHE A 162 -18.59 -8.72 -4.65
N LEU A 163 -17.95 -9.01 -5.79
CA LEU A 163 -18.03 -8.15 -6.98
C LEU A 163 -19.49 -7.93 -7.42
N THR A 164 -20.28 -9.01 -7.54
CA THR A 164 -21.70 -8.91 -7.87
C THR A 164 -22.45 -8.00 -6.88
N LYS A 165 -22.17 -8.13 -5.58
CA LYS A 165 -22.80 -7.34 -4.54
C LYS A 165 -22.47 -5.85 -4.66
N ILE A 166 -21.20 -5.49 -4.87
CA ILE A 166 -20.80 -4.08 -5.00
C ILE A 166 -21.28 -3.45 -6.29
N PHE A 167 -21.30 -4.19 -7.40
CA PHE A 167 -21.91 -3.71 -8.65
C PHE A 167 -23.43 -3.47 -8.49
N THR A 168 -24.14 -4.35 -7.77
CA THR A 168 -25.56 -4.15 -7.45
C THR A 168 -25.77 -2.90 -6.62
N LEU A 169 -24.97 -2.69 -5.56
CA LEU A 169 -25.04 -1.51 -4.70
C LEU A 169 -24.72 -0.21 -5.45
N ALA A 170 -23.81 -0.27 -6.43
CA ALA A 170 -23.45 0.86 -7.29
C ALA A 170 -24.48 1.15 -8.39
N GLY A 171 -25.51 0.31 -8.55
CA GLY A 171 -26.55 0.46 -9.56
C GLY A 171 -26.09 0.16 -10.98
N VAL A 172 -25.07 -0.69 -11.14
CA VAL A 172 -24.60 -1.13 -12.47
C VAL A 172 -25.63 -2.05 -13.11
N GLU A 173 -25.91 -1.84 -14.38
CA GLU A 173 -26.79 -2.72 -15.15
C GLU A 173 -26.12 -4.09 -15.33
N ASN A 174 -26.87 -5.18 -15.13
CA ASN A 174 -26.37 -6.57 -15.21
C ASN A 174 -25.15 -6.87 -14.33
N PRO A 175 -25.25 -6.70 -12.99
CA PRO A 175 -24.12 -6.79 -12.08
C PRO A 175 -23.43 -8.16 -12.06
N GLU A 176 -24.15 -9.26 -12.33
CA GLU A 176 -23.59 -10.61 -12.45
C GLU A 176 -22.67 -10.73 -13.66
N LYS A 177 -23.03 -10.10 -14.80
CA LYS A 177 -22.20 -10.07 -16.00
C LYS A 177 -20.97 -9.21 -15.77
N ALA A 178 -21.15 -8.02 -15.19
CA ALA A 178 -20.04 -7.14 -14.89
C ALA A 178 -19.03 -7.81 -13.93
N ALA A 179 -19.50 -8.48 -12.88
CA ALA A 179 -18.67 -9.26 -11.97
C ALA A 179 -17.94 -10.43 -12.67
N ALA A 180 -18.61 -11.11 -13.60
CA ALA A 180 -17.99 -12.19 -14.37
C ALA A 180 -16.90 -11.64 -15.31
N ASN A 181 -17.16 -10.51 -15.97
CA ASN A 181 -16.19 -9.84 -16.83
C ASN A 181 -14.97 -9.36 -16.03
N ALA A 182 -15.18 -8.69 -14.90
CA ALA A 182 -14.12 -8.22 -14.04
C ALA A 182 -13.22 -9.37 -13.53
N LEU A 183 -13.84 -10.43 -13.00
CA LEU A 183 -13.10 -11.62 -12.57
C LEU A 183 -12.36 -12.30 -13.72
N GLY A 184 -12.95 -12.35 -14.92
CA GLY A 184 -12.32 -12.94 -16.10
C GLY A 184 -11.05 -12.19 -16.51
N VAL A 185 -11.03 -10.86 -16.42
CA VAL A 185 -9.80 -10.06 -16.65
C VAL A 185 -8.76 -10.34 -15.56
N GLU A 186 -9.16 -10.41 -14.29
CA GLU A 186 -8.24 -10.74 -13.20
C GLU A 186 -7.68 -12.16 -13.31
N ASP A 187 -8.45 -13.14 -13.79
CA ASP A 187 -7.98 -14.50 -14.09
C ASP A 187 -6.86 -14.49 -15.15
N GLU A 188 -7.05 -13.74 -16.22
CA GLU A 188 -6.02 -13.58 -17.26
C GLU A 188 -4.77 -12.86 -16.71
N LEU A 189 -4.95 -11.81 -15.90
CA LEU A 189 -3.84 -11.12 -15.23
C LEU A 189 -3.09 -12.08 -14.30
N ALA A 190 -3.80 -12.86 -13.48
CA ALA A 190 -3.18 -13.82 -12.58
C ALA A 190 -2.39 -14.89 -13.33
N ASN A 191 -2.86 -15.35 -14.49
CA ASN A 191 -2.15 -16.32 -15.31
C ASN A 191 -0.82 -15.80 -15.86
N ILE A 192 -0.71 -14.51 -16.14
CA ILE A 192 0.52 -13.89 -16.65
C ILE A 192 1.42 -13.31 -15.55
N SER A 193 0.92 -13.17 -14.32
CA SER A 193 1.67 -12.64 -13.18
C SER A 193 2.73 -13.63 -12.69
N TRP A 194 3.83 -13.10 -12.22
CA TRP A 194 4.85 -13.86 -11.49
C TRP A 194 4.31 -14.29 -10.12
N THR A 195 4.86 -15.39 -9.60
CA THR A 195 4.57 -15.82 -8.23
C THR A 195 5.29 -14.95 -7.22
N SER A 196 4.77 -14.85 -5.99
CA SER A 196 5.44 -14.15 -4.89
C SER A 196 6.85 -14.68 -4.56
N VAL A 197 7.18 -15.92 -4.99
CA VAL A 197 8.53 -16.48 -4.90
C VAL A 197 9.44 -15.90 -5.99
N GLN A 198 8.94 -15.77 -7.23
CA GLN A 198 9.70 -15.18 -8.34
C GLN A 198 10.01 -13.70 -8.10
N GLU A 199 9.08 -12.95 -7.51
CA GLU A 199 9.25 -11.53 -7.16
C GLU A 199 10.32 -11.28 -6.07
N ARG A 200 10.84 -12.32 -5.41
CA ARG A 200 11.97 -12.20 -4.47
C ARG A 200 13.33 -12.25 -5.14
N ASP A 201 13.38 -12.60 -6.40
CA ASP A 201 14.62 -12.68 -7.20
C ASP A 201 14.95 -11.29 -7.76
N MET A 202 15.66 -10.48 -6.98
CA MET A 202 15.99 -9.10 -7.30
C MET A 202 16.79 -8.96 -8.62
N GLU A 203 17.56 -9.96 -9.00
CA GLU A 203 18.31 -9.94 -10.26
C GLU A 203 17.38 -10.04 -11.46
N LYS A 204 16.32 -10.85 -11.36
CA LYS A 204 15.32 -10.98 -12.43
C LYS A 204 14.37 -9.79 -12.51
N LEU A 205 14.16 -9.07 -11.41
CA LEU A 205 13.35 -7.87 -11.37
C LEU A 205 14.04 -6.66 -11.99
N TYR A 206 15.34 -6.73 -12.30
CA TYR A 206 16.07 -5.61 -12.89
C TYR A 206 16.19 -5.76 -14.40
N ASN A 207 15.35 -5.05 -15.14
CA ASN A 207 15.29 -5.10 -16.61
C ASN A 207 15.20 -3.65 -17.15
N PRO A 208 16.35 -2.94 -17.24
CA PRO A 208 16.39 -1.56 -17.69
C PRO A 208 16.03 -1.45 -19.17
N ILE A 209 15.27 -0.42 -19.50
CA ILE A 209 14.78 -0.14 -20.85
C ILE A 209 14.46 1.37 -20.96
N SER A 210 14.45 1.93 -22.16
CA SER A 210 13.89 3.27 -22.38
C SER A 210 12.36 3.23 -22.51
N THR A 211 11.68 4.37 -22.28
CA THR A 211 10.23 4.47 -22.51
C THR A 211 9.87 4.17 -23.96
N ALA A 212 10.67 4.64 -24.93
CA ALA A 212 10.43 4.40 -26.34
C ALA A 212 10.53 2.90 -26.72
N GLU A 213 11.53 2.19 -26.18
CA GLU A 213 11.65 0.74 -26.37
C GLU A 213 10.51 -0.02 -25.68
N PHE A 214 10.10 0.42 -24.49
CA PHE A 214 8.97 -0.16 -23.74
C PHE A 214 7.66 -0.03 -24.53
N GLU A 215 7.35 1.15 -25.05
CA GLU A 215 6.18 1.40 -25.90
C GLU A 215 6.18 0.53 -27.16
N ALA A 216 7.33 0.44 -27.84
CA ALA A 216 7.47 -0.37 -29.05
C ALA A 216 7.34 -1.87 -28.78
N LYS A 217 7.81 -2.33 -27.62
CA LYS A 217 7.78 -3.75 -27.23
C LYS A 217 6.39 -4.22 -26.80
N TYR A 218 5.58 -3.34 -26.20
CA TYR A 218 4.27 -3.69 -25.64
C TYR A 218 3.11 -2.87 -26.25
N PRO A 219 2.86 -2.99 -27.57
CA PRO A 219 1.97 -2.08 -28.30
C PRO A 219 0.46 -2.31 -28.05
N GLY A 220 0.06 -3.32 -27.29
CA GLY A 220 -1.36 -3.63 -27.03
C GLY A 220 -2.06 -2.65 -26.10
N PHE A 221 -1.30 -1.87 -25.31
CA PHE A 221 -1.78 -0.76 -24.50
C PHE A 221 -1.08 0.53 -24.92
N ASP A 222 -1.80 1.65 -24.97
CA ASP A 222 -1.24 2.95 -25.38
C ASP A 222 -0.42 3.59 -24.25
N PHE A 223 0.79 3.04 -24.01
CA PHE A 223 1.70 3.53 -22.97
C PHE A 223 2.15 4.97 -23.22
N LYS A 224 2.26 5.39 -24.47
CA LYS A 224 2.61 6.78 -24.82
C LYS A 224 1.56 7.76 -24.28
N THR A 225 0.29 7.49 -24.55
CA THR A 225 -0.82 8.29 -24.00
C THR A 225 -0.87 8.21 -22.48
N TYR A 226 -0.61 7.03 -21.90
CA TYR A 226 -0.57 6.84 -20.45
C TYR A 226 0.55 7.67 -19.78
N PHE A 227 1.79 7.57 -20.24
CA PHE A 227 2.90 8.34 -19.66
C PHE A 227 2.71 9.85 -19.80
N ALA A 228 2.21 10.29 -20.97
CA ALA A 228 1.87 11.71 -21.18
C ALA A 228 0.80 12.19 -20.19
N ALA A 229 -0.25 11.40 -19.96
CA ALA A 229 -1.32 11.74 -19.00
C ALA A 229 -0.83 11.70 -17.54
N MET A 230 0.12 10.82 -17.19
CA MET A 230 0.80 10.79 -15.89
C MET A 230 1.79 11.95 -15.68
N ASN A 231 2.05 12.78 -16.69
CA ASN A 231 3.13 13.76 -16.72
C ASN A 231 4.53 13.15 -16.51
N ILE A 232 4.75 11.94 -16.99
CA ILE A 232 6.04 11.26 -16.98
C ILE A 232 6.74 11.60 -18.30
N PRO A 233 7.89 12.30 -18.28
CA PRO A 233 8.66 12.59 -19.48
C PRO A 233 9.36 11.32 -20.00
N ASP A 234 9.79 11.35 -21.27
CA ASP A 234 10.59 10.27 -21.84
C ASP A 234 11.82 9.97 -20.98
N GLN A 235 12.04 8.67 -20.73
CA GLN A 235 13.15 8.17 -19.94
C GLN A 235 14.07 7.34 -20.82
N GLU A 236 15.36 7.66 -20.81
CA GLU A 236 16.40 6.79 -21.41
C GLU A 236 16.63 5.53 -20.56
N HIS A 237 16.27 5.59 -19.26
CA HIS A 237 16.47 4.54 -18.29
C HIS A 237 15.30 4.44 -17.32
N MET A 238 14.49 3.41 -17.48
CA MET A 238 13.44 2.97 -16.55
C MET A 238 13.56 1.47 -16.31
N ASN A 239 12.93 0.94 -15.30
CA ASN A 239 12.95 -0.50 -15.03
C ASN A 239 11.60 -1.15 -15.22
N VAL A 240 11.60 -2.34 -15.84
CA VAL A 240 10.44 -3.23 -15.95
C VAL A 240 10.65 -4.43 -15.02
N ASN A 241 9.88 -4.53 -13.94
CA ASN A 241 10.07 -5.59 -12.97
C ASN A 241 9.80 -6.98 -13.57
N GLU A 242 8.68 -7.15 -14.26
CA GLU A 242 8.26 -8.45 -14.81
C GLU A 242 8.00 -8.34 -16.34
N PRO A 243 9.04 -8.45 -17.20
CA PRO A 243 8.89 -8.27 -18.65
C PRO A 243 7.85 -9.21 -19.29
N SER A 244 7.76 -10.46 -18.83
CA SER A 244 6.78 -11.43 -19.35
C SER A 244 5.34 -11.09 -18.97
N PHE A 245 5.13 -10.42 -17.82
CA PHE A 245 3.81 -9.89 -17.47
C PHE A 245 3.38 -8.84 -18.48
N PHE A 246 4.23 -7.87 -18.81
CA PHE A 246 3.88 -6.83 -19.78
C PHE A 246 3.67 -7.36 -21.20
N GLU A 247 4.36 -8.44 -21.59
CA GLU A 247 4.09 -9.16 -22.83
C GLU A 247 2.68 -9.78 -22.85
N GLY A 248 2.33 -10.48 -21.76
CA GLY A 248 0.99 -11.03 -21.56
C GLY A 248 -0.08 -9.96 -21.46
N PHE A 249 0.17 -8.88 -20.72
CA PHE A 249 -0.74 -7.75 -20.57
C PHE A 249 -1.01 -7.04 -21.89
N SER A 250 0.02 -6.77 -22.70
CA SER A 250 -0.14 -6.19 -24.04
C SER A 250 -1.07 -7.04 -24.91
N ASN A 251 -0.91 -8.37 -24.90
CA ASN A 251 -1.77 -9.30 -25.61
C ASN A 251 -3.19 -9.32 -25.03
N LEU A 252 -3.33 -9.29 -23.71
CA LEU A 252 -4.63 -9.25 -23.03
C LEU A 252 -5.43 -8.02 -23.45
N ILE A 253 -4.84 -6.84 -23.37
CA ILE A 253 -5.51 -5.60 -23.77
C ILE A 253 -5.86 -5.61 -25.26
N ALA A 254 -4.97 -6.07 -26.12
CA ALA A 254 -5.23 -6.12 -27.57
C ALA A 254 -6.45 -6.96 -27.92
N LYS A 255 -6.60 -8.16 -27.30
CA LYS A 255 -7.67 -9.14 -27.62
C LYS A 255 -9.00 -8.89 -26.90
N THR A 256 -9.00 -8.19 -25.76
CA THR A 256 -10.19 -8.07 -24.90
C THR A 256 -11.11 -6.96 -25.38
N ASP A 257 -12.42 -7.22 -25.36
CA ASP A 257 -13.45 -6.21 -25.66
C ASP A 257 -13.41 -5.06 -24.66
N LEU A 258 -13.60 -3.84 -25.15
CA LEU A 258 -13.52 -2.64 -24.33
C LEU A 258 -14.54 -2.64 -23.17
N ASN A 259 -15.76 -3.18 -23.39
CA ASN A 259 -16.76 -3.21 -22.32
C ASN A 259 -16.37 -4.19 -21.21
N VAL A 260 -15.67 -5.27 -21.53
CA VAL A 260 -15.10 -6.20 -20.53
C VAL A 260 -14.02 -5.50 -19.70
N LEU A 261 -13.15 -4.71 -20.34
CA LEU A 261 -12.13 -3.91 -19.66
C LEU A 261 -12.76 -2.82 -18.79
N LYS A 262 -13.85 -2.17 -19.23
CA LYS A 262 -14.62 -1.21 -18.43
C LYS A 262 -15.16 -1.85 -17.16
N ASP A 263 -15.77 -3.03 -17.26
CA ASP A 263 -16.31 -3.75 -16.11
C ASP A 263 -15.21 -4.09 -15.09
N TYR A 264 -14.01 -4.47 -15.56
CA TYR A 264 -12.87 -4.70 -14.68
C TYR A 264 -12.44 -3.40 -13.95
N VAL A 265 -12.24 -2.32 -14.70
CA VAL A 265 -11.84 -1.03 -14.10
C VAL A 265 -12.91 -0.53 -13.13
N ALA A 266 -14.19 -0.64 -13.48
CA ALA A 266 -15.31 -0.31 -12.61
C ALA A 266 -15.30 -1.14 -11.31
N GLY A 267 -15.05 -2.46 -11.42
CA GLY A 267 -14.92 -3.34 -10.25
C GLY A 267 -13.80 -2.90 -9.31
N ARG A 268 -12.64 -2.52 -9.85
CA ARG A 268 -11.50 -2.00 -9.07
C ARG A 268 -11.86 -0.69 -8.36
N LEU A 269 -12.43 0.27 -9.10
CA LEU A 269 -12.88 1.56 -8.56
C LEU A 269 -13.89 1.40 -7.42
N ILE A 270 -14.95 0.59 -7.63
CA ILE A 270 -15.99 0.39 -6.62
C ILE A 270 -15.40 -0.34 -5.40
N SER A 271 -14.61 -1.40 -5.60
CA SER A 271 -13.97 -2.16 -4.52
C SER A 271 -13.06 -1.26 -3.67
N GLY A 272 -12.24 -0.42 -4.30
CA GLY A 272 -11.35 0.53 -3.62
C GLY A 272 -12.10 1.59 -2.80
N SER A 273 -13.32 1.94 -3.22
CA SER A 273 -14.15 2.94 -2.54
C SER A 273 -14.96 2.44 -1.34
N CYS A 274 -15.07 1.12 -1.14
CA CYS A 274 -15.95 0.52 -0.12
C CYS A 274 -15.70 1.04 1.30
N GLY A 275 -14.45 1.38 1.63
CA GLY A 275 -14.09 1.91 2.97
C GLY A 275 -14.47 3.37 3.22
N SER A 276 -14.82 4.11 2.18
CA SER A 276 -15.07 5.57 2.20
C SER A 276 -16.48 5.97 1.74
N THR A 277 -17.37 5.00 1.59
CA THR A 277 -18.77 5.14 1.21
C THR A 277 -19.71 4.68 2.34
N SER A 278 -20.95 4.29 2.02
CA SER A 278 -21.93 3.86 3.03
C SER A 278 -21.55 2.54 3.73
N ASP A 279 -22.20 2.29 4.87
CA ASP A 279 -22.02 1.06 5.65
C ASP A 279 -22.37 -0.22 4.86
N ASP A 280 -23.26 -0.16 3.84
CA ASP A 280 -23.58 -1.30 2.99
C ASP A 280 -22.38 -1.74 2.14
N PHE A 281 -21.63 -0.80 1.55
CA PHE A 281 -20.39 -1.10 0.83
C PHE A 281 -19.30 -1.60 1.76
N TYR A 282 -19.13 -0.92 2.90
CA TYR A 282 -18.18 -1.38 3.91
C TYR A 282 -18.50 -2.80 4.38
N LYS A 283 -19.79 -3.09 4.65
CA LYS A 283 -20.22 -4.43 5.06
C LYS A 283 -19.95 -5.47 3.98
N ALA A 284 -20.25 -5.18 2.72
CA ALA A 284 -19.95 -6.09 1.62
C ALA A 284 -18.45 -6.42 1.54
N SER A 285 -17.60 -5.42 1.69
CA SER A 285 -16.13 -5.60 1.73
C SER A 285 -15.69 -6.41 2.96
N PHE A 286 -16.23 -6.12 4.15
CA PHE A 286 -15.90 -6.84 5.36
C PHE A 286 -16.35 -8.31 5.33
N ASP A 287 -17.55 -8.59 4.84
CA ASP A 287 -18.09 -9.95 4.73
C ASP A 287 -17.17 -10.84 3.87
N PHE A 288 -16.54 -10.28 2.85
CA PHE A 288 -15.58 -11.03 2.03
C PHE A 288 -14.15 -10.98 2.61
N PHE A 289 -13.50 -9.82 2.64
CA PHE A 289 -12.07 -9.69 3.02
C PHE A 289 -11.84 -9.97 4.51
N GLY A 290 -12.74 -9.52 5.37
CA GLY A 290 -12.66 -9.75 6.81
C GLY A 290 -13.08 -11.18 7.19
N THR A 291 -14.29 -11.56 6.83
CA THR A 291 -14.88 -12.82 7.32
C THR A 291 -14.44 -14.01 6.48
N GLN A 292 -14.72 -14.01 5.17
CA GLN A 292 -14.48 -15.20 4.36
C GLN A 292 -12.99 -15.43 4.11
N MET A 293 -12.22 -14.38 3.81
CA MET A 293 -10.81 -14.50 3.46
C MET A 293 -9.89 -14.56 4.69
N SER A 294 -10.19 -13.79 5.74
CA SER A 294 -9.31 -13.66 6.92
C SER A 294 -9.85 -14.32 8.19
N GLY A 295 -11.11 -14.80 8.21
CA GLY A 295 -11.72 -15.47 9.37
C GLY A 295 -12.09 -14.54 10.53
N VAL A 296 -12.10 -13.22 10.31
CA VAL A 296 -12.52 -12.23 11.31
C VAL A 296 -14.04 -12.19 11.39
N THR A 297 -14.60 -12.24 12.61
CA THR A 297 -16.06 -12.35 12.81
C THR A 297 -16.73 -11.01 13.06
N GLU A 298 -16.01 -10.01 13.56
CA GLU A 298 -16.51 -8.67 13.82
C GLU A 298 -15.56 -7.59 13.31
N PRO A 299 -16.05 -6.49 12.71
CA PRO A 299 -15.20 -5.40 12.26
C PRO A 299 -14.60 -4.64 13.45
N LYS A 300 -13.40 -4.09 13.28
CA LYS A 300 -12.84 -3.14 14.25
C LYS A 300 -13.80 -1.96 14.46
N PRO A 301 -13.90 -1.42 15.69
CA PRO A 301 -14.72 -0.24 15.98
C PRO A 301 -14.46 0.91 15.02
N ARG A 302 -15.50 1.72 14.71
CA ARG A 302 -15.38 2.80 13.73
C ARG A 302 -14.22 3.76 14.03
N TRP A 303 -13.99 4.11 15.28
CA TRP A 303 -12.92 5.01 15.64
C TRP A 303 -11.52 4.46 15.25
N LYS A 304 -11.28 3.16 15.37
CA LYS A 304 -10.02 2.53 14.91
C LYS A 304 -9.89 2.62 13.39
N ARG A 305 -10.99 2.39 12.67
CA ARG A 305 -11.03 2.49 11.20
C ARG A 305 -10.81 3.92 10.71
N ALA A 306 -11.51 4.88 11.32
CA ALA A 306 -11.40 6.30 11.01
C ALA A 306 -9.99 6.85 11.30
N MET A 307 -9.37 6.45 12.42
CA MET A 307 -8.02 6.86 12.80
C MET A 307 -6.94 6.32 11.85
N ARG A 308 -7.16 5.13 11.28
CA ARG A 308 -6.20 4.49 10.37
C ARG A 308 -5.88 5.36 9.16
N VAL A 309 -6.87 6.07 8.63
CA VAL A 309 -6.72 6.87 7.41
C VAL A 309 -5.80 8.07 7.60
N PRO A 310 -6.04 9.03 8.52
CA PRO A 310 -5.10 10.12 8.73
C PRO A 310 -3.74 9.63 9.24
N ASN A 311 -3.69 8.51 9.98
CA ASN A 311 -2.42 7.89 10.39
C ASN A 311 -1.61 7.35 9.19
N SER A 312 -2.27 6.98 8.10
CA SER A 312 -1.62 6.58 6.85
C SER A 312 -1.23 7.77 5.99
N ILE A 313 -2.18 8.68 5.68
CA ILE A 313 -1.96 9.78 4.74
C ILE A 313 -1.18 10.97 5.33
N LEU A 314 -1.15 11.13 6.65
CA LEU A 314 -0.42 12.17 7.38
C LEU A 314 0.54 11.55 8.40
N GLY A 315 1.12 10.39 8.05
CA GLY A 315 1.83 9.53 8.99
C GLY A 315 2.96 10.21 9.76
N GLU A 316 3.82 10.98 9.11
CA GLU A 316 4.89 11.70 9.81
C GLU A 316 4.36 12.88 10.65
N ALA A 317 3.29 13.52 10.22
CA ALA A 317 2.67 14.59 10.99
C ALA A 317 2.02 14.06 12.28
N VAL A 318 1.27 12.95 12.19
CA VAL A 318 0.76 12.21 13.35
C VAL A 318 1.95 11.73 14.21
N GLY A 319 3.01 11.23 13.57
CA GLY A 319 4.25 10.80 14.23
C GLY A 319 4.92 11.89 15.04
N LYS A 320 4.96 13.11 14.52
CA LYS A 320 5.53 14.25 15.23
C LYS A 320 4.78 14.54 16.53
N MET A 321 3.46 14.48 16.51
CA MET A 321 2.63 14.65 17.71
C MET A 321 2.80 13.49 18.68
N TYR A 322 2.84 12.26 18.17
CA TYR A 322 3.08 11.05 18.96
C TYR A 322 4.42 11.11 19.70
N VAL A 323 5.49 11.47 19.01
CA VAL A 323 6.85 11.57 19.55
C VAL A 323 6.91 12.62 20.65
N ALA A 324 6.31 13.79 20.44
CA ALA A 324 6.28 14.87 21.42
C ALA A 324 5.68 14.41 22.78
N LYS A 325 4.73 13.47 22.76
CA LYS A 325 4.04 12.98 23.96
C LYS A 325 4.64 11.68 24.54
N TYR A 326 5.08 10.75 23.67
CA TYR A 326 5.36 9.37 24.08
C TYR A 326 6.78 8.88 23.82
N PHE A 327 7.61 9.61 23.07
CA PHE A 327 8.97 9.17 22.73
C PHE A 327 10.01 10.28 22.90
N PRO A 328 10.49 10.54 24.13
CA PRO A 328 11.44 11.61 24.41
C PRO A 328 12.80 11.38 23.74
N GLU A 329 13.54 12.46 23.50
CA GLU A 329 14.86 12.44 22.87
C GLU A 329 15.87 11.51 23.59
N SER A 330 15.77 11.41 24.92
CA SER A 330 16.58 10.48 25.71
C SER A 330 16.41 9.02 25.29
N SER A 331 15.16 8.63 24.92
CA SER A 331 14.88 7.28 24.39
C SER A 331 15.50 7.07 23.02
N LYS A 332 15.42 8.08 22.11
CA LYS A 332 16.09 8.04 20.80
C LYS A 332 17.61 7.85 20.98
N LYS A 333 18.25 8.65 21.83
CA LYS A 333 19.70 8.56 22.11
C LYS A 333 20.10 7.17 22.61
N ARG A 334 19.35 6.61 23.57
CA ARG A 334 19.62 5.28 24.12
C ARG A 334 19.48 4.17 23.06
N MET A 335 18.48 4.27 22.20
CA MET A 335 18.30 3.30 21.12
C MET A 335 19.40 3.41 20.06
N VAL A 336 19.82 4.61 19.68
CA VAL A 336 20.95 4.82 18.76
C VAL A 336 22.24 4.23 19.35
N GLU A 337 22.51 4.44 20.63
CA GLU A 337 23.67 3.84 21.33
C GLU A 337 23.59 2.31 21.28
N MET A 338 22.43 1.71 21.55
CA MET A 338 22.24 0.27 21.49
C MET A 338 22.53 -0.27 20.08
N VAL A 339 22.01 0.38 19.02
CA VAL A 339 22.25 -0.05 17.64
C VAL A 339 23.73 0.06 17.27
N ARG A 340 24.41 1.14 17.69
CA ARG A 340 25.86 1.28 17.47
C ARG A 340 26.66 0.18 18.17
N ASN A 341 26.27 -0.20 19.38
CA ASN A 341 26.90 -1.32 20.08
C ASN A 341 26.68 -2.65 19.36
N LEU A 342 25.50 -2.85 18.75
CA LEU A 342 25.24 -4.01 17.90
C LEU A 342 26.12 -4.01 16.64
N GLN A 343 26.34 -2.84 16.00
CA GLN A 343 27.27 -2.73 14.86
C GLN A 343 28.71 -3.08 15.26
N VAL A 344 29.18 -2.60 16.43
CA VAL A 344 30.51 -2.96 16.96
C VAL A 344 30.61 -4.46 17.19
N ALA A 345 29.61 -5.08 17.84
CA ALA A 345 29.60 -6.52 18.09
C ALA A 345 29.57 -7.33 16.78
N LEU A 346 28.82 -6.88 15.77
CA LEU A 346 28.80 -7.52 14.46
C LEU A 346 30.15 -7.43 13.76
N GLY A 347 30.84 -6.27 13.86
CA GLY A 347 32.20 -6.12 13.35
C GLY A 347 33.18 -7.14 13.98
N GLN A 348 33.13 -7.28 15.31
CA GLN A 348 33.94 -8.29 16.02
C GLN A 348 33.62 -9.71 15.56
N HIS A 349 32.36 -10.05 15.40
CA HIS A 349 31.96 -11.37 14.86
C HIS A 349 32.47 -11.60 13.43
N ILE A 350 32.46 -10.59 12.55
CA ILE A 350 33.02 -10.69 11.20
C ILE A 350 34.51 -11.03 11.28
N ASP A 351 35.25 -10.39 12.19
CA ASP A 351 36.70 -10.64 12.38
C ASP A 351 36.99 -12.08 12.84
N GLU A 352 36.12 -12.65 13.66
CA GLU A 352 36.26 -14.00 14.20
C GLU A 352 35.89 -15.13 13.25
N LEU A 353 35.23 -14.83 12.08
CA LEU A 353 34.80 -15.87 11.12
C LEU A 353 36.01 -16.53 10.44
N ASP A 354 36.18 -17.83 10.63
CA ASP A 354 37.25 -18.61 10.06
C ASP A 354 37.03 -19.05 8.59
N TRP A 355 35.76 -19.05 8.16
CA TRP A 355 35.37 -19.41 6.78
C TRP A 355 35.43 -18.24 5.80
N MET A 356 35.57 -17.00 6.28
CA MET A 356 35.58 -15.79 5.48
C MET A 356 37.02 -15.32 5.23
N SER A 357 37.39 -15.07 3.96
CA SER A 357 38.71 -14.53 3.63
C SER A 357 38.88 -13.08 4.12
N ASP A 358 40.13 -12.64 4.33
CA ASP A 358 40.43 -11.28 4.79
C ASP A 358 39.87 -10.20 3.83
N THR A 359 39.92 -10.45 2.51
CA THR A 359 39.31 -9.56 1.52
C THR A 359 37.80 -9.47 1.70
N THR A 360 37.12 -10.60 1.97
CA THR A 360 35.68 -10.62 2.20
C THR A 360 35.31 -9.93 3.52
N LYS A 361 36.11 -10.14 4.59
CA LYS A 361 35.93 -9.44 5.86
C LYS A 361 36.04 -7.91 5.68
N ALA A 362 37.05 -7.46 4.93
CA ALA A 362 37.20 -6.03 4.62
C ALA A 362 35.96 -5.46 3.90
N LYS A 363 35.39 -6.18 2.93
CA LYS A 363 34.15 -5.78 2.24
C LYS A 363 32.92 -5.83 3.14
N ALA A 364 32.86 -6.78 4.08
CA ALA A 364 31.79 -6.87 5.06
C ALA A 364 31.83 -5.66 6.04
N HIS A 365 33.02 -5.23 6.48
CA HIS A 365 33.20 -4.01 7.28
C HIS A 365 32.81 -2.75 6.49
N GLU A 366 33.28 -2.60 5.25
CA GLU A 366 32.85 -1.51 4.36
C GLU A 366 31.33 -1.42 4.25
N LYS A 367 30.65 -2.54 4.12
CA LYS A 367 29.18 -2.61 4.09
C LYS A 367 28.57 -2.23 5.44
N LEU A 368 29.13 -2.71 6.54
CA LEU A 368 28.65 -2.41 7.92
C LEU A 368 28.77 -0.92 8.22
N ASP A 369 29.88 -0.28 7.84
CA ASP A 369 30.13 1.15 8.06
C ASP A 369 29.22 2.04 7.22
N ALA A 370 28.75 1.53 6.06
CA ALA A 370 27.87 2.26 5.17
C ALA A 370 26.37 2.27 5.61
N PHE A 371 26.02 1.56 6.69
CA PHE A 371 24.63 1.54 7.16
C PHE A 371 24.20 2.84 7.82
N THR A 372 23.10 3.41 7.35
CA THR A 372 22.42 4.54 7.99
C THR A 372 21.45 4.02 9.05
N VAL A 373 21.58 4.53 10.28
CA VAL A 373 20.71 4.16 11.41
C VAL A 373 19.59 5.18 11.55
N LYS A 374 18.34 4.75 11.35
CA LYS A 374 17.13 5.57 11.50
C LYS A 374 16.33 5.05 12.69
N VAL A 375 16.29 5.77 13.79
CA VAL A 375 15.66 5.35 15.05
C VAL A 375 14.68 6.39 15.55
N GLY A 376 13.50 5.95 15.87
CA GLY A 376 12.46 6.71 16.54
C GLY A 376 11.74 7.71 15.63
N TYR A 377 12.42 8.72 15.10
CA TYR A 377 11.81 9.74 14.27
C TYR A 377 12.83 10.50 13.41
N PRO A 378 12.42 11.07 12.25
CA PRO A 378 13.29 11.84 11.37
C PRO A 378 13.72 13.16 12.02
N ASP A 379 14.88 13.66 11.63
CA ASP A 379 15.33 15.01 12.00
C ASP A 379 14.64 16.07 11.12
N LYS A 380 14.32 15.72 9.87
CA LYS A 380 13.54 16.55 8.93
C LYS A 380 12.20 15.87 8.65
N TRP A 381 11.12 16.52 9.07
CA TRP A 381 9.76 16.04 8.87
C TRP A 381 9.25 16.35 7.47
N LYS A 382 8.41 15.46 6.94
CA LYS A 382 7.74 15.66 5.64
C LYS A 382 6.82 16.87 5.70
N ASP A 383 6.88 17.70 4.66
CA ASP A 383 6.02 18.89 4.52
C ASP A 383 4.70 18.52 3.84
N TYR A 384 3.62 18.70 4.56
CA TYR A 384 2.24 18.48 4.07
C TYR A 384 1.51 19.79 3.72
N SER A 385 2.20 20.91 3.63
CA SER A 385 1.57 22.23 3.40
C SER A 385 0.74 22.27 2.11
N SER A 386 1.23 21.62 1.04
CA SER A 386 0.56 21.57 -0.27
C SER A 386 -0.56 20.52 -0.38
N LEU A 387 -0.74 19.65 0.63
CA LEU A 387 -1.90 18.76 0.68
C LEU A 387 -3.13 19.55 1.10
N ASP A 388 -4.15 19.60 0.28
CA ASP A 388 -5.41 20.24 0.62
C ASP A 388 -6.45 19.23 1.12
N ILE A 389 -7.08 19.51 2.26
CA ILE A 389 -8.18 18.74 2.85
C ILE A 389 -9.32 19.72 3.13
N ASP A 390 -10.44 19.52 2.44
CA ASP A 390 -11.63 20.34 2.54
C ASP A 390 -12.82 19.55 3.11
N PRO A 391 -13.25 19.82 4.35
CA PRO A 391 -14.40 19.13 4.96
C PRO A 391 -15.75 19.40 4.27
N ALA A 392 -15.81 20.38 3.36
CA ALA A 392 -17.00 20.61 2.53
C ALA A 392 -17.16 19.55 1.44
N LEU A 393 -16.05 18.95 0.98
CA LEU A 393 -16.06 17.83 0.06
C LEU A 393 -16.38 16.51 0.78
N SER A 394 -16.74 15.48 0.02
CA SER A 394 -16.95 14.14 0.57
C SER A 394 -15.67 13.55 1.14
N TYR A 395 -15.82 12.55 2.01
CA TYR A 395 -14.67 11.79 2.52
C TYR A 395 -13.88 11.14 1.38
N TYR A 396 -14.55 10.53 0.41
CA TYR A 396 -13.93 9.90 -0.76
C TYR A 396 -13.10 10.90 -1.58
N GLU A 397 -13.60 12.12 -1.84
CA GLU A 397 -12.86 13.14 -2.58
C GLU A 397 -11.59 13.60 -1.85
N ASN A 398 -11.64 13.72 -0.54
CA ASN A 398 -10.45 14.04 0.26
C ASN A 398 -9.41 12.92 0.23
N LEU A 399 -9.83 11.65 0.21
CA LEU A 399 -8.92 10.53 0.05
C LEU A 399 -8.27 10.51 -1.33
N ARG A 400 -9.02 10.80 -2.39
CA ARG A 400 -8.46 10.96 -3.74
C ARG A 400 -7.47 12.12 -3.81
N ALA A 401 -7.78 13.25 -3.21
CA ALA A 401 -6.85 14.40 -3.15
C ALA A 401 -5.54 14.02 -2.44
N ALA A 402 -5.61 13.29 -1.34
CA ALA A 402 -4.44 12.79 -0.62
C ALA A 402 -3.63 11.79 -1.46
N SER A 403 -4.28 10.83 -2.11
CA SER A 403 -3.61 9.87 -3.00
C SER A 403 -2.92 10.57 -4.16
N ARG A 404 -3.59 11.54 -4.80
CA ARG A 404 -3.01 12.35 -5.88
C ARG A 404 -1.77 13.13 -5.41
N TRP A 405 -1.83 13.66 -4.20
CA TRP A 405 -0.69 14.35 -3.60
C TRP A 405 0.51 13.41 -3.42
N TYR A 406 0.28 12.18 -2.91
CA TYR A 406 1.33 11.17 -2.74
C TYR A 406 1.92 10.69 -4.06
N THR A 407 1.08 10.46 -5.07
CA THR A 407 1.55 10.09 -6.41
C THR A 407 2.39 11.19 -7.02
N ALA A 408 1.95 12.45 -6.91
CA ALA A 408 2.72 13.60 -7.38
C ALA A 408 4.05 13.76 -6.63
N ASP A 409 4.07 13.58 -5.30
CA ASP A 409 5.29 13.59 -4.49
C ASP A 409 6.26 12.48 -4.95
N ASN A 410 5.78 11.26 -5.15
CA ASN A 410 6.60 10.15 -5.64
C ASN A 410 7.17 10.45 -7.05
N LEU A 411 6.32 10.83 -8.01
CA LEU A 411 6.74 11.13 -9.37
C LEU A 411 7.71 12.33 -9.43
N SER A 412 7.58 13.28 -8.50
CA SER A 412 8.47 14.45 -8.42
C SER A 412 9.94 14.08 -8.15
N LYS A 413 10.21 12.86 -7.71
CA LYS A 413 11.56 12.35 -7.42
C LYS A 413 12.27 11.82 -8.68
N LEU A 414 11.54 11.58 -9.76
CA LEU A 414 12.07 11.02 -11.00
C LEU A 414 13.27 11.83 -11.51
N GLY A 415 14.37 11.12 -11.77
CA GLY A 415 15.63 11.71 -12.25
C GLY A 415 16.38 12.55 -11.20
N LYS A 416 15.98 12.51 -9.94
CA LYS A 416 16.67 13.20 -8.85
C LYS A 416 17.57 12.24 -8.06
N PRO A 417 18.58 12.76 -7.35
CA PRO A 417 19.31 11.98 -6.36
C PRO A 417 18.38 11.41 -5.28
N THR A 418 18.71 10.22 -4.82
CA THR A 418 18.01 9.59 -3.70
C THR A 418 18.21 10.37 -2.41
N ASP A 419 17.13 10.81 -1.78
CA ASP A 419 17.17 11.42 -0.44
C ASP A 419 17.35 10.31 0.61
N LYS A 420 18.58 10.16 1.11
CA LYS A 420 18.92 9.14 2.12
C LYS A 420 18.33 9.46 3.50
N GLU A 421 17.85 10.68 3.72
CA GLU A 421 17.21 11.10 4.97
C GLU A 421 15.69 10.82 4.98
N GLU A 422 15.09 10.54 3.81
CA GLU A 422 13.66 10.21 3.71
C GLU A 422 13.33 8.92 4.49
N TRP A 423 12.24 8.96 5.24
CA TRP A 423 11.76 7.83 6.02
C TRP A 423 10.66 7.06 5.28
N GLY A 424 10.79 5.72 5.23
CA GLY A 424 9.79 4.82 4.67
C GLY A 424 8.68 4.42 5.64
N MET A 425 8.83 4.76 6.94
CA MET A 425 7.85 4.46 7.98
C MET A 425 7.66 5.63 8.91
N SER A 426 6.43 5.83 9.38
CA SER A 426 6.14 6.84 10.41
C SER A 426 6.56 6.37 11.81
N PRO A 427 6.93 7.30 12.71
CA PRO A 427 7.47 6.99 14.04
C PRO A 427 6.59 6.12 14.93
N GLN A 428 5.27 6.23 14.80
CA GLN A 428 4.31 5.44 15.57
C GLN A 428 4.12 4.02 15.02
N THR A 429 4.80 3.66 13.93
CA THR A 429 4.79 2.29 13.41
C THR A 429 5.69 1.41 14.25
N GLY A 430 5.12 0.45 14.98
CA GLY A 430 5.87 -0.46 15.86
C GLY A 430 6.58 -1.59 15.09
N LYS A 431 7.38 -1.26 14.09
CA LYS A 431 8.14 -2.22 13.25
C LYS A 431 9.58 -1.74 13.09
N CYS A 432 10.46 -2.69 12.80
CA CYS A 432 11.78 -2.41 12.26
C CYS A 432 11.88 -3.00 10.85
N ALA A 433 12.58 -2.32 9.96
CA ALA A 433 12.82 -2.77 8.61
C ALA A 433 14.22 -2.41 8.14
N LEU A 434 14.76 -3.22 7.24
CA LEU A 434 15.96 -2.91 6.47
C LEU A 434 15.52 -2.44 5.08
N ASN A 435 16.00 -1.26 4.67
CA ASN A 435 15.93 -0.87 3.27
C ASN A 435 17.27 -1.25 2.60
N PRO A 436 17.30 -2.30 1.79
CA PRO A 436 18.56 -2.81 1.23
C PRO A 436 19.15 -1.87 0.17
N THR A 437 18.33 -1.11 -0.56
CA THR A 437 18.81 -0.16 -1.59
C THR A 437 19.42 1.08 -0.98
N GLN A 438 18.85 1.60 0.10
CA GLN A 438 19.38 2.76 0.83
C GLN A 438 20.34 2.37 1.97
N ARG A 439 20.54 1.06 2.22
CA ARG A 439 21.33 0.55 3.36
C ARG A 439 20.93 1.21 4.69
N SER A 440 19.63 1.36 4.92
CA SER A 440 19.10 2.00 6.12
C SER A 440 18.30 1.03 6.98
N TYR A 441 18.45 1.14 8.31
CA TYR A 441 17.65 0.45 9.33
C TYR A 441 16.67 1.44 9.97
N TYR A 442 15.41 1.01 10.10
CA TYR A 442 14.36 1.74 10.80
C TYR A 442 14.05 1.09 12.13
#